data_430938f1b0ab9da3979012627182b71d
#
_entry.id   430938f1b0ab9da3979012627182b71d
#
_cell.length_a   1.000
_cell.length_b   1.000
_cell.length_c   1.000
_cell.angle_alpha   90.00
_cell.angle_beta   90.00
_cell.angle_gamma   90.00
#
_symmetry.space_group_name_H-M   'P 1'
#
loop_
_entity.id
_entity.type
_entity.pdbx_description
1 polymer ?
#
loop_
_entity_poly.entity_id
_entity_poly.type
_entity_poly.pdbx_seq_one_letter_code
_entity_poly.pdbx_strand_id
1 'polypeptide(L)'
;MKNKLKSCAILATLGAITIHLINKTLIEMATKDSLLNSSEGNYYDWRFGKIYYRKQGNGKPLLLLYDLDAESSGVEWKKVAAILAEKYTVYTVDLLGCGRSEKPNITYTNFLYVQMLTDFIKHIIGEKADVVATGESAAIAVMACGNDENVIGKICMVNPLSLTEL
;
A
#
# COMPACT_ATOMS: atom_id res chain seq x y z
N MET A 1 6.71 51.90 1.42
CA MET A 1 6.88 50.53 0.86
C MET A 1 7.43 49.51 1.87
N LYS A 2 8.50 49.76 2.61
CA LYS A 2 9.11 48.83 3.57
C LYS A 2 8.16 48.26 4.64
N ASN A 3 7.21 49.06 5.17
CA ASN A 3 6.28 48.62 6.21
C ASN A 3 5.19 47.67 5.67
N LYS A 4 4.72 47.86 4.42
CA LYS A 4 3.76 46.94 3.79
C LYS A 4 4.38 45.58 3.51
N LEU A 5 5.66 45.56 3.10
CA LEU A 5 6.38 44.30 2.85
C LEU A 5 6.59 43.51 4.14
N LYS A 6 6.90 44.18 5.26
CA LYS A 6 7.01 43.55 6.59
C LYS A 6 5.67 42.98 7.06
N SER A 7 4.57 43.72 6.87
CA SER A 7 3.23 43.23 7.23
C SER A 7 2.82 41.99 6.40
N CYS A 8 3.10 41.99 5.08
CA CYS A 8 2.85 40.82 4.24
C CYS A 8 3.67 39.61 4.66
N ALA A 9 4.95 39.82 5.01
CA ALA A 9 5.79 38.68 5.50
C ALA A 9 5.28 38.10 6.82
N ILE A 10 4.87 39.00 7.76
CA ILE A 10 4.28 38.55 9.04
C ILE A 10 2.98 37.76 8.82
N LEU A 11 2.10 38.23 7.94
CA LEU A 11 0.85 37.54 7.62
C LEU A 11 1.11 36.17 6.96
N ALA A 12 2.08 36.09 6.05
CA ALA A 12 2.46 34.84 5.39
C ALA A 12 3.04 33.82 6.39
N THR A 13 3.89 34.27 7.32
CA THR A 13 4.45 33.37 8.37
C THR A 13 3.39 32.92 9.35
N LEU A 14 2.48 33.80 9.78
CA LEU A 14 1.35 33.42 10.64
C LEU A 14 0.44 32.41 9.93
N GLY A 15 0.13 32.61 8.65
CA GLY A 15 -0.65 31.67 7.84
C GLY A 15 0.02 30.28 7.76
N ALA A 16 1.32 30.24 7.49
CA ALA A 16 2.07 28.98 7.43
C ALA A 16 2.09 28.24 8.77
N ILE A 17 2.27 28.96 9.89
CA ILE A 17 2.22 28.38 11.23
C ILE A 17 0.82 27.82 11.53
N THR A 18 -0.23 28.56 11.18
CA THR A 18 -1.61 28.12 11.40
C THR A 18 -1.91 26.84 10.61
N ILE A 19 -1.52 26.78 9.34
CA ILE A 19 -1.69 25.58 8.49
C ILE A 19 -0.92 24.40 9.09
N HIS A 20 0.32 24.62 9.53
CA HIS A 20 1.13 23.57 10.14
C HIS A 20 0.48 23.01 11.42
N LEU A 21 -0.04 23.88 12.29
CA LEU A 21 -0.73 23.49 13.52
C LEU A 21 -2.01 22.72 13.21
N ILE A 22 -2.81 23.19 12.25
CA ILE A 22 -4.04 22.49 11.83
C ILE A 22 -3.69 21.09 11.28
N ASN A 23 -2.72 21.00 10.37
CA ASN A 23 -2.29 19.72 9.82
C ASN A 23 -1.78 18.77 10.90
N LYS A 24 -0.97 19.27 11.85
CA LYS A 24 -0.48 18.46 12.98
C LYS A 24 -1.64 17.91 13.82
N THR A 25 -2.61 18.77 14.17
CA THR A 25 -3.78 18.36 14.95
C THR A 25 -4.64 17.35 14.21
N LEU A 26 -4.85 17.54 12.90
CA LEU A 26 -5.60 16.59 12.07
C LEU A 26 -4.90 15.22 12.00
N ILE A 27 -3.58 15.20 11.82
CA ILE A 27 -2.78 13.97 11.84
C ILE A 27 -2.89 13.27 13.20
N GLU A 28 -2.73 14.01 14.31
CA GLU A 28 -2.86 13.46 15.66
C GLU A 28 -4.26 12.88 15.92
N MET A 29 -5.30 13.56 15.46
CA MET A 29 -6.68 13.06 15.58
C MET A 29 -6.91 11.82 14.70
N ALA A 30 -6.44 11.83 13.46
CA ALA A 30 -6.59 10.72 12.53
C ALA A 30 -5.81 9.47 12.95
N THR A 31 -4.68 9.65 13.65
CA THR A 31 -3.82 8.54 14.12
C THR A 31 -4.12 8.11 15.56
N LYS A 32 -5.07 8.78 16.26
CA LYS A 32 -5.38 8.52 17.66
C LYS A 32 -5.77 7.06 17.93
N ASP A 33 -6.52 6.45 17.04
CA ASP A 33 -6.97 5.07 17.20
C ASP A 33 -5.92 4.04 16.80
N SER A 34 -4.73 4.50 16.33
CA SER A 34 -3.58 3.64 16.00
C SER A 34 -3.96 2.38 15.20
N LEU A 35 -4.91 2.49 14.28
CA LEU A 35 -5.42 1.35 13.49
C LEU A 35 -4.33 0.58 12.77
N LEU A 36 -3.25 1.27 12.41
CA LEU A 36 -2.07 0.68 11.79
C LEU A 36 -1.02 0.18 12.80
N ASN A 37 -1.21 0.44 14.09
CA ASN A 37 -0.21 0.12 15.13
C ASN A 37 -0.39 -1.30 15.67
N SER A 38 -0.50 -2.30 14.80
CA SER A 38 -0.43 -3.70 15.21
C SER A 38 1.04 -4.15 15.14
N SER A 39 1.55 -4.69 16.24
CA SER A 39 2.90 -5.26 16.38
C SER A 39 3.10 -6.55 15.56
N GLU A 40 2.07 -7.03 14.89
CA GLU A 40 2.05 -8.28 14.16
C GLU A 40 2.27 -8.05 12.66
N GLY A 41 3.49 -8.21 12.20
CA GLY A 41 3.81 -8.17 10.77
C GLY A 41 5.30 -8.23 10.54
N ASN A 42 5.66 -8.36 9.29
CA ASN A 42 7.03 -8.50 8.82
C ASN A 42 7.35 -7.38 7.85
N TYR A 43 8.63 -7.16 7.63
CA TYR A 43 9.12 -6.25 6.62
C TYR A 43 10.00 -7.01 5.63
N TYR A 44 9.79 -6.72 4.35
CA TYR A 44 10.65 -7.13 3.26
C TYR A 44 11.50 -5.93 2.85
N ASP A 45 12.82 -6.04 2.99
CA ASP A 45 13.76 -5.01 2.54
C ASP A 45 13.88 -5.08 1.02
N TRP A 46 13.04 -4.30 0.35
CA TRP A 46 13.04 -4.19 -1.11
C TRP A 46 13.92 -3.02 -1.55
N ARG A 47 14.40 -3.06 -2.81
CA ARG A 47 15.37 -2.08 -3.35
C ARG A 47 14.99 -0.61 -3.21
N PHE A 48 13.70 -0.28 -3.15
CA PHE A 48 13.21 1.10 -3.05
C PHE A 48 12.55 1.42 -1.71
N GLY A 49 12.58 0.52 -0.76
CA GLY A 49 12.05 0.75 0.58
C GLY A 49 11.49 -0.50 1.24
N LYS A 50 11.18 -0.41 2.52
CA LYS A 50 10.65 -1.51 3.30
C LYS A 50 9.17 -1.74 2.99
N ILE A 51 8.82 -2.95 2.64
CA ILE A 51 7.45 -3.38 2.36
C ILE A 51 6.91 -4.14 3.56
N TYR A 52 5.85 -3.62 4.16
CA TYR A 52 5.18 -4.29 5.26
C TYR A 52 4.23 -5.36 4.73
N TYR A 53 4.24 -6.52 5.39
CA TYR A 53 3.30 -7.59 5.08
C TYR A 53 2.94 -8.41 6.31
N ARG A 54 1.81 -9.09 6.24
CA ARG A 54 1.41 -10.11 7.21
C ARG A 54 1.25 -11.45 6.52
N LYS A 55 1.61 -12.50 7.23
CA LYS A 55 1.43 -13.89 6.81
C LYS A 55 0.64 -14.62 7.87
N GLN A 56 -0.40 -15.35 7.46
CA GLN A 56 -1.21 -16.15 8.38
C GLN A 56 -1.78 -17.38 7.68
N GLY A 57 -2.08 -18.42 8.48
CA GLY A 57 -2.60 -19.69 7.98
C GLY A 57 -1.51 -20.61 7.41
N ASN A 58 -1.96 -21.75 6.87
CA ASN A 58 -1.10 -22.75 6.28
C ASN A 58 -1.85 -23.42 5.10
N GLY A 59 -1.22 -23.47 3.95
CA GLY A 59 -1.79 -24.01 2.71
C GLY A 59 -1.22 -23.34 1.48
N LYS A 60 -1.93 -23.41 0.35
CA LYS A 60 -1.51 -22.77 -0.89
C LYS A 60 -1.38 -21.27 -0.71
N PRO A 61 -0.33 -20.61 -1.25
CA PRO A 61 -0.17 -19.17 -1.15
C PRO A 61 -1.31 -18.39 -1.79
N LEU A 62 -1.83 -17.43 -1.05
CA LEU A 62 -2.86 -16.48 -1.49
C LEU A 62 -2.44 -15.06 -1.10
N LEU A 63 -2.26 -14.20 -2.08
CA LEU A 63 -1.90 -12.81 -1.88
C LEU A 63 -3.12 -11.92 -2.02
N LEU A 64 -3.37 -11.08 -1.03
CA LEU A 64 -4.45 -10.10 -1.03
C LEU A 64 -3.87 -8.71 -1.24
N LEU A 65 -4.30 -8.05 -2.31
CA LEU A 65 -3.95 -6.68 -2.67
C LEU A 65 -5.20 -5.81 -2.55
N TYR A 66 -5.11 -4.76 -1.77
CA TYR A 66 -6.13 -3.72 -1.71
C TYR A 66 -5.91 -2.69 -2.83
N ASP A 67 -6.83 -1.76 -2.96
CA ASP A 67 -6.77 -0.72 -3.99
C ASP A 67 -5.52 0.17 -3.82
N LEU A 68 -4.99 0.68 -4.90
CA LEU A 68 -3.82 1.56 -4.89
C LEU A 68 -4.24 2.99 -4.54
N ASP A 69 -4.66 3.17 -3.30
CA ASP A 69 -5.03 4.46 -2.75
C ASP A 69 -4.15 4.77 -1.52
N ALA A 70 -3.81 6.04 -1.34
CA ALA A 70 -3.01 6.52 -0.21
C ALA A 70 -3.63 6.21 1.16
N GLU A 71 -4.95 6.08 1.23
CA GLU A 71 -5.70 5.76 2.44
C GLU A 71 -5.84 4.25 2.67
N SER A 72 -5.59 3.43 1.65
CA SER A 72 -5.73 1.98 1.69
C SER A 72 -4.59 1.28 2.44
N SER A 73 -4.92 0.16 3.08
CA SER A 73 -3.95 -0.68 3.78
C SER A 73 -4.45 -2.11 3.95
N GLY A 74 -3.55 -3.05 4.25
CA GLY A 74 -3.88 -4.43 4.53
C GLY A 74 -4.88 -4.66 5.68
N VAL A 75 -5.23 -3.61 6.44
CA VAL A 75 -6.29 -3.66 7.47
C VAL A 75 -7.66 -3.96 6.86
N GLU A 76 -7.93 -3.55 5.63
CA GLU A 76 -9.17 -3.81 4.92
C GLU A 76 -9.45 -5.32 4.78
N TRP A 77 -8.40 -6.09 4.58
CA TRP A 77 -8.48 -7.54 4.45
C TRP A 77 -8.53 -8.31 5.77
N LYS A 78 -8.42 -7.64 6.93
CA LYS A 78 -8.25 -8.30 8.24
C LYS A 78 -9.27 -9.40 8.51
N LYS A 79 -10.56 -9.13 8.26
CA LYS A 79 -11.64 -10.11 8.50
C LYS A 79 -11.63 -11.24 7.49
N VAL A 80 -11.47 -10.91 6.21
CA VAL A 80 -11.46 -11.88 5.10
C VAL A 80 -10.22 -12.76 5.17
N ALA A 81 -9.06 -12.17 5.46
CA ALA A 81 -7.80 -12.88 5.59
C ALA A 81 -7.86 -13.95 6.71
N ALA A 82 -8.52 -13.65 7.84
CA ALA A 82 -8.68 -14.62 8.92
C ALA A 82 -9.50 -15.84 8.49
N ILE A 83 -10.56 -15.66 7.72
CA ILE A 83 -11.39 -16.77 7.19
C ILE A 83 -10.61 -17.58 6.14
N LEU A 84 -9.92 -16.89 5.22
CA LEU A 84 -9.13 -17.55 4.18
C LEU A 84 -7.93 -18.29 4.74
N ALA A 85 -7.37 -17.85 5.87
CA ALA A 85 -6.25 -18.49 6.54
C ALA A 85 -6.56 -19.90 7.07
N GLU A 86 -7.82 -20.30 7.15
CA GLU A 86 -8.21 -21.69 7.47
C GLU A 86 -7.78 -22.68 6.37
N LYS A 87 -7.61 -22.21 5.12
CA LYS A 87 -7.33 -23.09 3.96
C LYS A 87 -6.11 -22.66 3.16
N TYR A 88 -5.64 -21.42 3.33
CA TYR A 88 -4.56 -20.83 2.56
C TYR A 88 -3.47 -20.28 3.47
N THR A 89 -2.26 -20.18 2.94
CA THR A 89 -1.26 -19.25 3.49
C THR A 89 -1.54 -17.88 2.91
N VAL A 90 -2.19 -17.04 3.70
CA VAL A 90 -2.63 -15.71 3.25
C VAL A 90 -1.56 -14.67 3.52
N TYR A 91 -1.19 -13.93 2.50
CA TYR A 91 -0.32 -12.75 2.57
C TYR A 91 -1.15 -11.50 2.32
N THR A 92 -1.06 -10.52 3.21
CA THR A 92 -1.57 -9.16 2.99
C THR A 92 -0.38 -8.22 2.95
N VAL A 93 -0.30 -7.38 1.93
CA VAL A 93 0.87 -6.51 1.66
C VAL A 93 0.42 -5.07 1.62
N ASP A 94 1.10 -4.21 2.35
CA ASP A 94 0.98 -2.77 2.18
C ASP A 94 1.90 -2.36 1.03
N LEU A 95 1.33 -1.83 -0.06
CA LEU A 95 2.09 -1.41 -1.24
C LEU A 95 3.05 -0.28 -0.89
N LEU A 96 4.16 -0.15 -1.60
CA LEU A 96 5.12 0.94 -1.39
C LEU A 96 4.40 2.30 -1.51
N GLY A 97 4.61 3.18 -0.57
CA GLY A 97 3.89 4.46 -0.49
C GLY A 97 2.59 4.41 0.31
N CYS A 98 2.08 3.23 0.64
CA CYS A 98 0.80 3.03 1.31
C CYS A 98 0.97 2.38 2.70
N GLY A 99 -0.06 2.47 3.53
CA GLY A 99 -0.15 1.82 4.82
C GLY A 99 1.11 1.99 5.69
N ARG A 100 1.69 0.86 6.11
CA ARG A 100 2.91 0.77 6.95
C ARG A 100 4.20 0.64 6.14
N SER A 101 4.09 0.43 4.82
CA SER A 101 5.26 0.40 3.94
C SER A 101 5.92 1.76 3.86
N GLU A 102 7.21 1.76 3.53
CA GLU A 102 7.98 2.98 3.38
C GLU A 102 7.43 3.86 2.27
N LYS A 103 7.59 5.18 2.42
CA LYS A 103 7.09 6.21 1.50
C LYS A 103 8.25 7.03 0.93
N PRO A 104 9.12 6.40 0.10
CA PRO A 104 10.24 7.12 -0.48
C PRO A 104 9.77 8.22 -1.43
N ASN A 105 10.58 9.27 -1.53
CA ASN A 105 10.33 10.37 -2.47
C ASN A 105 10.78 10.00 -3.88
N ILE A 106 10.00 9.14 -4.54
CA ILE A 106 10.24 8.65 -5.90
C ILE A 106 8.97 8.78 -6.73
N THR A 107 9.07 8.61 -8.04
CA THR A 107 7.90 8.53 -8.91
C THR A 107 7.29 7.12 -8.83
N TYR A 108 6.07 7.04 -8.38
CA TYR A 108 5.30 5.80 -8.32
C TYR A 108 4.67 5.52 -9.69
N THR A 109 5.01 4.39 -10.29
CA THR A 109 4.51 3.98 -11.60
C THR A 109 3.95 2.57 -11.53
N ASN A 110 3.06 2.21 -12.45
CA ASN A 110 2.55 0.84 -12.55
C ASN A 110 3.69 -0.17 -12.69
N PHE A 111 4.73 0.17 -13.45
CA PHE A 111 5.90 -0.70 -13.61
C PHE A 111 6.65 -0.94 -12.28
N LEU A 112 6.76 0.08 -11.42
CA LEU A 112 7.34 -0.06 -10.10
C LEU A 112 6.56 -1.07 -9.26
N TYR A 113 5.24 -1.01 -9.27
CA TYR A 113 4.39 -1.94 -8.53
C TYR A 113 4.40 -3.35 -9.11
N VAL A 114 4.44 -3.49 -10.43
CA VAL A 114 4.62 -4.78 -11.10
C VAL A 114 5.91 -5.45 -10.67
N GLN A 115 7.02 -4.70 -10.63
CA GLN A 115 8.30 -5.21 -10.14
C GLN A 115 8.25 -5.57 -8.66
N MET A 116 7.67 -4.69 -7.82
CA MET A 116 7.52 -4.95 -6.39
C MET A 116 6.73 -6.24 -6.13
N LEU A 117 5.61 -6.41 -6.81
CA LEU A 117 4.75 -7.59 -6.69
C LEU A 117 5.49 -8.87 -7.12
N THR A 118 6.17 -8.81 -8.27
CA THR A 118 6.96 -9.92 -8.80
C THR A 118 8.09 -10.32 -7.84
N ASP A 119 8.85 -9.33 -7.34
CA ASP A 119 9.96 -9.56 -6.42
C ASP A 119 9.43 -10.09 -5.06
N PHE A 120 8.30 -9.56 -4.58
CA PHE A 120 7.67 -10.04 -3.35
C PHE A 120 7.27 -11.52 -3.45
N ILE A 121 6.62 -11.91 -4.54
CA ILE A 121 6.22 -13.31 -4.75
C ILE A 121 7.46 -14.20 -4.82
N LYS A 122 8.49 -13.80 -5.56
CA LYS A 122 9.71 -14.58 -5.73
C LYS A 122 10.54 -14.73 -4.44
N HIS A 123 10.68 -13.66 -3.67
CA HIS A 123 11.61 -13.64 -2.54
C HIS A 123 10.95 -13.98 -1.21
N ILE A 124 9.67 -13.63 -1.01
CA ILE A 124 8.97 -13.81 0.26
C ILE A 124 8.04 -15.02 0.23
N ILE A 125 7.30 -15.20 -0.85
CA ILE A 125 6.40 -16.36 -0.99
C ILE A 125 7.22 -17.57 -1.47
N GLY A 126 8.10 -17.39 -2.44
CA GLY A 126 9.02 -18.42 -2.95
C GLY A 126 8.40 -19.39 -3.93
N GLU A 127 7.12 -19.27 -4.22
CA GLU A 127 6.38 -20.10 -5.17
C GLU A 127 5.23 -19.30 -5.82
N LYS A 128 4.63 -19.90 -6.84
CA LYS A 128 3.50 -19.30 -7.56
C LYS A 128 2.30 -19.09 -6.63
N ALA A 129 1.80 -17.85 -6.52
CA ALA A 129 0.70 -17.48 -5.66
C ALA A 129 -0.59 -17.20 -6.44
N ASP A 130 -1.75 -17.53 -5.85
CA ASP A 130 -3.01 -16.98 -6.31
C ASP A 130 -3.17 -15.55 -5.75
N VAL A 131 -3.83 -14.66 -6.48
CA VAL A 131 -3.96 -13.25 -6.12
C VAL A 131 -5.43 -12.85 -6.09
N VAL A 132 -5.85 -12.15 -5.04
CA VAL A 132 -7.10 -11.40 -4.99
C VAL A 132 -6.72 -9.91 -4.96
N ALA A 133 -7.19 -9.14 -5.91
CA ALA A 133 -6.85 -7.74 -6.05
C ALA A 133 -8.08 -6.86 -6.28
N THR A 134 -8.10 -5.69 -5.65
CA THR A 134 -9.17 -4.69 -5.79
C THR A 134 -8.69 -3.48 -6.57
N GLY A 135 -9.61 -2.81 -7.29
CA GLY A 135 -9.37 -1.55 -7.96
C GLY A 135 -8.18 -1.57 -8.92
N GLU A 136 -7.29 -0.59 -8.80
CA GLU A 136 -6.06 -0.46 -9.62
C GLU A 136 -5.08 -1.61 -9.41
N SER A 137 -5.01 -2.19 -8.22
CA SER A 137 -4.13 -3.33 -7.94
C SER A 137 -4.47 -4.56 -8.77
N ALA A 138 -5.71 -4.68 -9.26
CA ALA A 138 -6.09 -5.74 -10.19
C ALA A 138 -5.34 -5.61 -11.53
N ALA A 139 -5.20 -4.40 -12.06
CA ALA A 139 -4.44 -4.16 -13.29
C ALA A 139 -2.94 -4.47 -13.08
N ILE A 140 -2.38 -4.10 -11.93
CA ILE A 140 -0.98 -4.42 -11.58
C ILE A 140 -0.78 -5.94 -11.52
N ALA A 141 -1.71 -6.69 -10.92
CA ALA A 141 -1.63 -8.15 -10.88
C ALA A 141 -1.69 -8.78 -12.28
N VAL A 142 -2.56 -8.27 -13.16
CA VAL A 142 -2.65 -8.72 -14.57
C VAL A 142 -1.34 -8.42 -15.31
N MET A 143 -0.79 -7.21 -15.17
CA MET A 143 0.48 -6.85 -15.80
C MET A 143 1.65 -7.71 -15.27
N ALA A 144 1.69 -8.00 -13.98
CA ALA A 144 2.71 -8.87 -13.38
C ALA A 144 2.61 -10.30 -13.92
N CYS A 145 1.40 -10.83 -14.08
CA CYS A 145 1.16 -12.14 -14.67
C CYS A 145 1.59 -12.19 -16.15
N GLY A 146 1.30 -11.13 -16.90
CA GLY A 146 1.73 -11.02 -18.31
C GLY A 146 3.25 -10.86 -18.48
N ASN A 147 3.92 -10.25 -17.50
CA ASN A 147 5.36 -10.07 -17.52
C ASN A 147 6.13 -11.36 -17.13
N ASP A 148 5.59 -12.14 -16.21
CA ASP A 148 6.15 -13.43 -15.79
C ASP A 148 5.01 -14.39 -15.38
N GLU A 149 4.71 -15.35 -16.24
CA GLU A 149 3.66 -16.36 -16.03
C GLU A 149 3.93 -17.31 -14.85
N ASN A 150 5.15 -17.30 -14.30
CA ASN A 150 5.53 -18.19 -13.20
C ASN A 150 5.27 -17.60 -11.81
N VAL A 151 4.87 -16.34 -11.69
CA VAL A 151 4.66 -15.70 -10.39
C VAL A 151 3.21 -15.80 -9.90
N ILE A 152 2.22 -15.68 -10.79
CA ILE A 152 0.81 -15.67 -10.43
C ILE A 152 0.09 -16.88 -11.02
N GLY A 153 -0.69 -17.59 -10.17
CA GLY A 153 -1.50 -18.72 -10.55
C GLY A 153 -2.85 -18.30 -11.11
N LYS A 154 -3.71 -17.84 -10.21
CA LYS A 154 -5.06 -17.35 -10.53
C LYS A 154 -5.20 -15.92 -10.04
N ILE A 155 -5.97 -15.10 -10.75
CA ILE A 155 -6.31 -13.75 -10.34
C ILE A 155 -7.82 -13.67 -10.13
N CYS A 156 -8.23 -13.26 -8.93
CA CYS A 156 -9.59 -12.86 -8.63
C CYS A 156 -9.61 -11.33 -8.53
N MET A 157 -10.27 -10.69 -9.48
CA MET A 157 -10.41 -9.23 -9.52
C MET A 157 -11.72 -8.82 -8.85
N VAL A 158 -11.63 -7.91 -7.89
CA VAL A 158 -12.78 -7.37 -7.17
C VAL A 158 -12.90 -5.90 -7.54
N ASN A 159 -14.01 -5.53 -8.19
CA ASN A 159 -14.27 -4.18 -8.65
C ASN A 159 -13.07 -3.53 -9.37
N PRO A 160 -12.54 -4.19 -10.43
CA PRO A 160 -11.40 -3.65 -11.16
C PRO A 160 -11.81 -2.36 -11.87
N LEU A 161 -10.87 -1.40 -11.98
CA LEU A 161 -11.06 -0.25 -12.83
C LEU A 161 -11.18 -0.68 -14.30
N SER A 162 -11.97 0.05 -15.07
CA SER A 162 -12.07 -0.15 -16.50
C SER A 162 -10.71 0.14 -17.16
N LEU A 163 -10.33 -0.69 -18.16
CA LEU A 163 -9.14 -0.45 -18.99
C LEU A 163 -9.16 0.90 -19.73
N THR A 164 -10.31 1.57 -19.78
CA THR A 164 -10.45 2.91 -20.36
C THR A 164 -10.13 4.03 -19.37
N GLU A 165 -9.90 3.72 -18.10
CA GLU A 165 -9.58 4.67 -17.02
C GLU A 165 -8.09 4.58 -16.58
N LEU A 166 -7.32 3.71 -17.24
CA LEU A 166 -5.88 3.55 -17.09
C LEU A 166 -5.14 4.32 -18.20
#